data_6c363bf8e4f6d6cd56bf1006d4d0829e
#
_entry.id   6c363bf8e4f6d6cd56bf1006d4d0829e
#
_cell.length_a   1.000
_cell.length_b   1.000
_cell.length_c   1.000
_cell.angle_alpha   90.00
_cell.angle_beta   90.00
_cell.angle_gamma   90.00
#
_symmetry.space_group_name_H-M   'P 1'
#
loop_
_entity.id
_entity.type
_entity.pdbx_description
1 polymer ?
#
loop_
_entity_poly.entity_id
_entity_poly.type
_entity_poly.pdbx_seq_one_letter_code
_entity_poly.pdbx_strand_id
1 'polypeptide(L)'
;MWTQFLDVIFERMATIETAVTALRQGQLTDEIRKKAVMEAHRLAGSLGMFGLADGTRLAREIEHALGDEAPLGPETPRKLTEDAAGLRQILEKGPA
;
A
#
# COMPACT_ATOMS: atom_id res chain seq x y z
N MET A 1 -19.28 10.22 2.06
CA MET A 1 -18.14 9.91 2.93
C MET A 1 -17.04 9.21 2.17
N TRP A 2 -17.24 7.95 1.79
CA TRP A 2 -16.22 7.24 1.00
C TRP A 2 -15.90 7.96 -0.31
N THR A 3 -16.93 8.38 -1.05
CA THR A 3 -16.76 9.04 -2.35
C THR A 3 -15.99 10.35 -2.23
N GLN A 4 -16.06 11.04 -1.11
CA GLN A 4 -15.32 12.28 -0.90
C GLN A 4 -13.82 12.06 -0.76
N PHE A 5 -13.41 10.85 -0.38
CA PHE A 5 -12.02 10.53 -0.16
C PHE A 5 -11.40 9.69 -1.27
N LEU A 6 -12.17 9.33 -2.30
CA LEU A 6 -11.69 8.44 -3.36
C LEU A 6 -10.42 8.94 -4.02
N ASP A 7 -10.38 10.22 -4.38
CA ASP A 7 -9.20 10.77 -5.05
C ASP A 7 -7.94 10.62 -4.19
N VAL A 8 -8.05 10.95 -2.91
CA VAL A 8 -6.93 10.86 -1.97
C VAL A 8 -6.51 9.41 -1.79
N ILE A 9 -7.49 8.52 -1.63
CA ILE A 9 -7.22 7.10 -1.42
C ILE A 9 -6.51 6.48 -2.61
N PHE A 10 -6.96 6.79 -3.83
CA PHE A 10 -6.32 6.24 -5.02
C PHE A 10 -4.98 6.90 -5.31
N GLU A 11 -4.77 8.16 -4.93
CA GLU A 11 -3.44 8.77 -4.98
C GLU A 11 -2.46 8.04 -4.07
N ARG A 12 -2.87 7.72 -2.85
CA ARG A 12 -2.04 6.96 -1.92
C ARG A 12 -1.74 5.58 -2.47
N MET A 13 -2.74 4.93 -3.05
CA MET A 13 -2.55 3.62 -3.66
C MET A 13 -1.56 3.69 -4.82
N ALA A 14 -1.66 4.71 -5.67
CA ALA A 14 -0.74 4.90 -6.78
C ALA A 14 0.71 5.05 -6.31
N THR A 15 0.93 5.75 -5.21
CA THR A 15 2.27 5.90 -4.62
C THR A 15 2.82 4.54 -4.18
N ILE A 16 1.99 3.73 -3.55
CA ILE A 16 2.36 2.38 -3.14
C ILE A 16 2.70 1.53 -4.36
N GLU A 17 1.86 1.58 -5.39
CA GLU A 17 2.07 0.81 -6.61
C GLU A 17 3.34 1.21 -7.33
N THR A 18 3.65 2.50 -7.34
CA THR A 18 4.91 3.00 -7.90
C THR A 18 6.11 2.37 -7.20
N ALA A 19 6.07 2.30 -5.88
CA ALA A 19 7.15 1.70 -5.10
C ALA A 19 7.28 0.21 -5.36
N VAL A 20 6.16 -0.51 -5.45
CA VAL A 20 6.17 -1.94 -5.73
C VAL A 20 6.76 -2.21 -7.13
N THR A 21 6.36 -1.43 -8.11
CA THR A 21 6.89 -1.53 -9.47
C THR A 21 8.40 -1.24 -9.50
N ALA A 22 8.82 -0.19 -8.81
CA ALA A 22 10.23 0.17 -8.73
C ALA A 22 11.04 -0.95 -8.07
N LEU A 23 10.50 -1.56 -7.02
CA LEU A 23 11.16 -2.68 -6.37
C LEU A 23 11.33 -3.87 -7.33
N ARG A 24 10.29 -4.19 -8.10
CA ARG A 24 10.35 -5.29 -9.06
C ARG A 24 11.38 -5.03 -10.15
N GLN A 25 11.61 -3.78 -10.51
CA GLN A 25 12.56 -3.38 -11.55
C GLN A 25 13.96 -3.13 -11.00
N GLY A 26 14.17 -3.30 -9.69
CA GLY A 26 15.44 -3.01 -9.07
C GLY A 26 15.77 -1.52 -9.03
N GLN A 27 14.76 -0.66 -9.04
CA GLN A 27 14.92 0.80 -9.11
C GLN A 27 14.34 1.52 -7.89
N LEU A 28 14.08 0.80 -6.81
CA LEU A 28 13.52 1.41 -5.60
C LEU A 28 14.58 2.28 -4.92
N THR A 29 14.26 3.56 -4.76
CA THR A 29 15.11 4.50 -4.04
C THR A 29 14.60 4.69 -2.62
N ASP A 30 15.45 5.21 -1.73
CA ASP A 30 15.04 5.51 -0.35
C ASP A 30 13.87 6.50 -0.33
N GLU A 31 13.89 7.48 -1.23
CA GLU A 31 12.83 8.47 -1.30
C GLU A 31 11.48 7.84 -1.67
N ILE A 32 11.47 7.00 -2.70
CA ILE A 32 10.25 6.29 -3.12
C ILE A 32 9.78 5.37 -2.01
N ARG A 33 10.69 4.66 -1.37
CA ARG A 33 10.40 3.74 -0.28
C ARG A 33 9.75 4.45 0.90
N LYS A 34 10.35 5.54 1.37
CA LYS A 34 9.84 6.30 2.52
C LYS A 34 8.45 6.88 2.24
N LYS A 35 8.27 7.39 1.04
CA LYS A 35 6.98 7.95 0.65
C LYS A 35 5.89 6.88 0.63
N ALA A 36 6.21 5.71 0.10
CA ALA A 36 5.26 4.60 0.06
C ALA A 36 4.91 4.10 1.46
N VAL A 37 5.89 4.01 2.36
CA VAL A 37 5.65 3.62 3.75
C VAL A 37 4.70 4.60 4.42
N MET A 38 4.91 5.90 4.23
CA MET A 38 4.05 6.93 4.80
C MET A 38 2.63 6.82 4.26
N GLU A 39 2.48 6.64 2.97
CA GLU A 39 1.15 6.56 2.36
C GLU A 39 0.44 5.26 2.74
N ALA A 40 1.16 4.16 2.87
CA ALA A 40 0.58 2.91 3.35
C ALA A 40 0.07 3.06 4.79
N HIS A 41 0.84 3.75 5.64
CA HIS A 41 0.43 4.03 7.02
C HIS A 41 -0.86 4.85 7.06
N ARG A 42 -0.91 5.92 6.27
CA ARG A 42 -2.09 6.79 6.19
C ARG A 42 -3.30 6.03 5.65
N LEU A 43 -3.07 5.21 4.64
CA LEU A 43 -4.13 4.42 4.03
C LEU A 43 -4.71 3.43 5.03
N ALA A 44 -3.86 2.76 5.81
CA ALA A 44 -4.32 1.83 6.85
C ALA A 44 -5.26 2.51 7.84
N GLY A 45 -4.89 3.72 8.28
CA GLY A 45 -5.74 4.49 9.19
C GLY A 45 -7.08 4.87 8.57
N SER A 46 -7.04 5.34 7.31
CA SER A 46 -8.26 5.71 6.60
C SER A 46 -9.20 4.52 6.40
N LEU A 47 -8.66 3.38 6.02
CA LEU A 47 -9.47 2.18 5.78
C LEU A 47 -10.09 1.65 7.06
N GLY A 48 -9.39 1.80 8.19
CA GLY A 48 -9.96 1.44 9.48
C GLY A 48 -11.21 2.26 9.82
N MET A 49 -11.22 3.53 9.44
CA MET A 49 -12.39 4.40 9.66
C MET A 49 -13.60 3.97 8.83
N PHE A 50 -13.39 3.33 7.70
CA PHE A 50 -14.48 2.85 6.85
C PHE A 50 -14.84 1.39 7.10
N GLY A 51 -14.25 0.76 8.11
CA GLY A 51 -14.54 -0.63 8.44
C GLY A 51 -13.98 -1.65 7.47
N LEU A 52 -12.99 -1.26 6.68
CA LEU A 52 -12.35 -2.16 5.70
C LEU A 52 -11.16 -2.87 6.35
N ALA A 53 -11.46 -3.85 7.21
CA ALA A 53 -10.45 -4.54 8.01
C ALA A 53 -9.38 -5.23 7.17
N ASP A 54 -9.78 -5.90 6.08
CA ASP A 54 -8.82 -6.57 5.20
C ASP A 54 -7.92 -5.57 4.49
N GLY A 55 -8.48 -4.41 4.09
CA GLY A 55 -7.69 -3.34 3.50
C GLY A 55 -6.67 -2.78 4.48
N THR A 56 -7.08 -2.57 5.72
CA THR A 56 -6.17 -2.10 6.77
C THR A 56 -5.04 -3.10 6.98
N ARG A 57 -5.35 -4.39 7.01
CA ARG A 57 -4.35 -5.43 7.18
C ARG A 57 -3.34 -5.43 6.05
N LEU A 58 -3.81 -5.38 4.81
CA LEU A 58 -2.93 -5.37 3.65
C LEU A 58 -2.06 -4.11 3.58
N ALA A 59 -2.63 -2.95 3.91
CA ALA A 59 -1.86 -1.71 3.95
C ALA A 59 -0.76 -1.77 5.01
N ARG A 60 -1.05 -2.35 6.16
CA ARG A 60 -0.04 -2.53 7.21
C ARG A 60 1.04 -3.52 6.83
N GLU A 61 0.68 -4.59 6.13
CA GLU A 61 1.67 -5.55 5.63
C GLU A 61 2.62 -4.87 4.65
N ILE A 62 2.09 -4.03 3.77
CA ILE A 62 2.90 -3.27 2.81
C ILE A 62 3.80 -2.29 3.56
N GLU A 63 3.25 -1.55 4.50
CA GLU A 63 4.02 -0.62 5.31
C GLU A 63 5.19 -1.33 6.01
N HIS A 64 4.91 -2.47 6.61
CA HIS A 64 5.91 -3.23 7.34
C HIS A 64 6.98 -3.81 6.41
N ALA A 65 6.57 -4.35 5.28
CA ALA A 65 7.50 -4.95 4.32
C ALA A 65 8.43 -3.92 3.68
N LEU A 66 7.95 -2.69 3.47
CA LEU A 66 8.77 -1.61 2.93
C LEU A 66 9.50 -0.83 4.01
N GLY A 67 9.18 -1.08 5.28
CA GLY A 67 9.81 -0.39 6.40
C GLY A 67 11.31 -0.66 6.46
N ASP A 68 12.01 0.27 7.07
CA ASP A 68 13.47 0.34 7.05
C ASP A 68 14.18 -0.82 7.72
N GLU A 69 13.51 -1.45 8.67
CA GLU A 69 14.15 -2.49 9.49
C GLU A 69 14.10 -3.87 8.83
N ALA A 70 13.23 -4.07 7.86
CA ALA A 70 13.05 -5.37 7.24
C ALA A 70 13.96 -5.52 6.03
N PRO A 71 14.85 -6.52 5.98
CA PRO A 71 15.62 -6.78 4.78
C PRO A 71 14.67 -7.22 3.66
N LEU A 72 14.89 -6.65 2.46
CA LEU A 72 14.11 -7.02 1.29
C LEU A 72 14.64 -8.35 0.75
N GLY A 73 13.92 -9.43 1.03
CA GLY A 73 14.28 -10.76 0.57
C GLY A 73 13.87 -11.01 -0.88
N PRO A 74 14.27 -12.15 -1.44
CA PRO A 74 13.96 -12.46 -2.84
C PRO A 74 12.46 -12.64 -3.12
N GLU A 75 11.67 -12.96 -2.09
CA GLU A 75 10.22 -13.14 -2.26
C GLU A 75 9.43 -11.87 -1.99
N THR A 76 10.07 -10.83 -1.44
CA THR A 76 9.40 -9.58 -1.08
C THR A 76 8.69 -8.92 -2.26
N PRO A 77 9.31 -8.81 -3.46
CA PRO A 77 8.60 -8.18 -4.58
C PRO A 77 7.31 -8.90 -4.96
N ARG A 78 7.32 -10.23 -4.95
CA ARG A 78 6.13 -11.01 -5.28
C ARG A 78 5.04 -10.82 -4.26
N LYS A 79 5.39 -10.90 -2.98
CA LYS A 79 4.41 -10.73 -1.91
C LYS A 79 3.82 -9.34 -1.93
N LEU A 80 4.64 -8.31 -2.12
CA LEU A 80 4.14 -6.95 -2.20
C LEU A 80 3.24 -6.74 -3.42
N THR A 81 3.55 -7.38 -4.53
CA THR A 81 2.68 -7.32 -5.71
C THR A 81 1.31 -7.92 -5.41
N GLU A 82 1.28 -9.06 -4.73
CA GLU A 82 0.02 -9.71 -4.34
C GLU A 82 -0.76 -8.85 -3.35
N ASP A 83 -0.09 -8.31 -2.34
CA ASP A 83 -0.73 -7.46 -1.33
C ASP A 83 -1.30 -6.19 -1.97
N ALA A 84 -0.54 -5.56 -2.87
CA ALA A 84 -0.99 -4.36 -3.54
C ALA A 84 -2.19 -4.64 -4.46
N ALA A 85 -2.17 -5.76 -5.18
CA ALA A 85 -3.30 -6.14 -6.02
C ALA A 85 -4.56 -6.40 -5.19
N GLY A 86 -4.42 -7.10 -4.08
CA GLY A 86 -5.54 -7.35 -3.18
C GLY A 86 -6.09 -6.06 -2.57
N LEU A 87 -5.20 -5.17 -2.17
CA LEU A 87 -5.59 -3.89 -1.62
C LEU A 87 -6.34 -3.05 -2.64
N ARG A 88 -5.84 -2.98 -3.89
CA ARG A 88 -6.53 -2.23 -4.95
C ARG A 88 -7.94 -2.76 -5.18
N GLN A 89 -8.12 -4.07 -5.19
CA GLN A 89 -9.46 -4.67 -5.36
C GLN A 89 -10.41 -4.24 -4.25
N ILE A 90 -9.92 -4.21 -3.01
CA ILE A 90 -10.71 -3.76 -1.87
C ILE A 90 -11.12 -2.30 -2.05
N LEU A 91 -10.19 -1.45 -2.49
CA LEU A 91 -10.47 -0.03 -2.70
C LEU A 91 -11.48 0.19 -3.81
N GLU A 92 -11.38 -0.58 -4.89
CA GLU A 92 -12.30 -0.46 -6.02
C GLU A 92 -13.71 -0.90 -5.65
N LYS A 93 -13.81 -1.91 -4.78
CA LYS A 93 -15.10 -2.38 -4.30
C LYS A 93 -15.71 -1.43 -3.28
N GLY A 94 -14.87 -0.84 -2.42
CA GLY A 94 -15.30 0.10 -1.40
C GLY A 94 -16.04 -0.57 -0.24
N PRO A 95 -16.51 0.23 0.73
CA PRO A 95 -17.32 -0.28 1.83
C PRO A 95 -18.67 -0.78 1.31
N ALA A 96 -19.16 -1.83 1.92
CA ALA A 96 -20.44 -2.42 1.52
C ALA A 96 -21.63 -1.52 1.81
#